data_e02bcf178fc2bfa418e7db899f316f81
#
_entry.id   e02bcf178fc2bfa418e7db899f316f81
#
_cell.length_a   1.000
_cell.length_b   1.000
_cell.length_c   1.000
_cell.angle_alpha   90.00
_cell.angle_beta   90.00
_cell.angle_gamma   90.00
#
_symmetry.space_group_name_H-M   'P 1'
#
loop_
_entity.id
_entity.type
_entity.pdbx_description
1 polymer ?
#
loop_
_entity_poly.entity_id
_entity_poly.type
_entity_poly.pdbx_seq_one_letter_code
_entity_poly.pdbx_strand_id
1 'polypeptide(L)'
;GMRAVAIFSILIAFRLFNEVWSNTMVIGSYFGEKGSGQYYAAVLVFTALTLAYTLKGGMRSALMTDLVQMGLFSLLLIIILGVLLPREQGDLGKFVQSGEWKLSQGLNLLFVALIQVFSYPFHDPVLTDRGFISTPKTTLKSYALATVIGFTCILLFSFVGIYARFNQLEGEAPVAVSRSLGAAMMLMMNFIMVTSASACIDSAFASFSKLTVVDLGNPEKASASRGRIAMIILAVVGTLPVFLGPEILSATTISGTMVIGFAPVFLCWNVKVPPLAFYLSVGAGVVIGLLFTLGWFPADLVLFPGKYGDLFSVNLLGTVLCFSLFFLSKFLKR
;
A
#
# COMPACT_ATOMS: atom_id res chain seq x y z
N GLY A 1 11.87 -20.68 -13.79
CA GLY A 1 12.76 -20.33 -14.89
C GLY A 1 12.85 -18.81 -15.06
N MET A 2 13.82 -18.32 -15.82
CA MET A 2 14.13 -16.89 -15.99
C MET A 2 12.90 -16.01 -16.40
N ARG A 3 12.00 -16.55 -17.24
CA ARG A 3 10.75 -15.85 -17.63
C ARG A 3 9.82 -15.59 -16.45
N ALA A 4 9.67 -16.55 -15.53
CA ALA A 4 8.84 -16.38 -14.34
C ALA A 4 9.43 -15.31 -13.40
N VAL A 5 10.76 -15.30 -13.24
CA VAL A 5 11.47 -14.26 -12.48
C VAL A 5 11.24 -12.89 -13.10
N ALA A 6 11.34 -12.76 -14.41
CA ALA A 6 11.10 -11.48 -15.10
C ALA A 6 9.66 -10.98 -14.89
N ILE A 7 8.64 -11.85 -15.04
CA ILE A 7 7.23 -11.46 -14.78
C ILE A 7 7.04 -11.05 -13.33
N PHE A 8 7.58 -11.82 -12.39
CA PHE A 8 7.51 -11.49 -10.97
C PHE A 8 8.14 -10.12 -10.67
N SER A 9 9.32 -9.87 -11.22
CA SER A 9 10.03 -8.60 -11.03
C SER A 9 9.32 -7.40 -11.64
N ILE A 10 8.65 -7.58 -12.79
CA ILE A 10 7.83 -6.53 -13.41
C ILE A 10 6.63 -6.19 -12.50
N LEU A 11 5.98 -7.18 -11.91
CA LEU A 11 4.85 -6.95 -11.01
C LEU A 11 5.29 -6.30 -9.69
N ILE A 12 6.48 -6.66 -9.18
CA ILE A 12 7.11 -5.97 -8.05
C ILE A 12 7.45 -4.51 -8.41
N ALA A 13 8.02 -4.27 -9.58
CA ALA A 13 8.30 -2.91 -10.05
C ALA A 13 7.01 -2.08 -10.14
N PHE A 14 5.93 -2.67 -10.64
CA PHE A 14 4.61 -2.03 -10.69
C PHE A 14 4.07 -1.74 -9.27
N ARG A 15 4.28 -2.62 -8.31
CA ARG A 15 3.92 -2.39 -6.90
C ARG A 15 4.67 -1.18 -6.33
N LEU A 16 5.98 -1.08 -6.57
CA LEU A 16 6.79 0.06 -6.12
C LEU A 16 6.40 1.37 -6.80
N PHE A 17 6.09 1.32 -8.08
CA PHE A 17 5.51 2.44 -8.83
C PHE A 17 4.20 2.92 -8.19
N ASN A 18 3.30 2.00 -7.87
CA ASN A 18 2.03 2.30 -7.23
C ASN A 18 2.22 2.89 -5.81
N GLU A 19 3.25 2.47 -5.07
CA GLU A 19 3.61 3.02 -3.77
C GLU A 19 3.98 4.50 -3.85
N VAL A 20 4.82 4.88 -4.83
CA VAL A 20 5.17 6.28 -5.06
C VAL A 20 3.93 7.09 -5.45
N TRP A 21 3.16 6.60 -6.40
CA TRP A 21 1.95 7.24 -6.87
C TRP A 21 0.95 7.53 -5.74
N SER A 22 0.57 6.52 -4.97
CA SER A 22 -0.43 6.67 -3.91
C SER A 22 0.04 7.60 -2.79
N ASN A 23 1.29 7.48 -2.34
CA ASN A 23 1.81 8.32 -1.26
C ASN A 23 2.02 9.78 -1.67
N THR A 24 2.39 10.06 -2.93
CA THR A 24 2.47 11.44 -3.43
C THR A 24 1.10 12.10 -3.48
N MET A 25 0.03 11.36 -3.81
CA MET A 25 -1.35 11.87 -3.73
C MET A 25 -1.74 12.21 -2.29
N VAL A 26 -1.39 11.36 -1.31
CA VAL A 26 -1.62 11.64 0.12
C VAL A 26 -0.92 12.94 0.51
N ILE A 27 0.35 13.12 0.15
CA ILE A 27 1.07 14.38 0.43
C ILE A 27 0.32 15.58 -0.13
N GLY A 28 -0.06 15.54 -1.40
CA GLY A 28 -0.77 16.63 -2.06
C GLY A 28 -2.06 17.04 -1.32
N SER A 29 -2.82 16.06 -0.82
CA SER A 29 -4.12 16.29 -0.17
C SER A 29 -4.05 17.11 1.12
N TYR A 30 -2.88 17.17 1.77
CA TYR A 30 -2.68 17.99 2.95
C TYR A 30 -2.43 19.48 2.65
N PHE A 31 -2.04 19.82 1.43
CA PHE A 31 -1.68 21.19 1.05
C PHE A 31 -2.72 21.88 0.17
N GLY A 32 -3.54 21.13 -0.52
CA GLY A 32 -4.54 21.70 -1.40
C GLY A 32 -5.58 20.70 -1.88
N GLU A 33 -6.63 21.22 -2.47
CA GLU A 33 -7.60 20.40 -3.16
C GLU A 33 -6.97 19.74 -4.37
N LYS A 34 -7.40 18.51 -4.66
CA LYS A 34 -6.93 17.72 -5.79
C LYS A 34 -7.02 18.53 -7.09
N GLY A 35 -5.93 18.59 -7.82
CA GLY A 35 -5.84 19.37 -9.05
C GLY A 35 -5.44 20.84 -8.86
N SER A 36 -5.34 21.35 -7.63
CA SER A 36 -4.89 22.72 -7.37
C SER A 36 -3.38 22.88 -7.55
N GLY A 37 -2.92 24.12 -7.81
CA GLY A 37 -1.50 24.41 -7.90
C GLY A 37 -0.72 24.08 -6.62
N GLN A 38 -1.35 24.26 -5.45
CA GLN A 38 -0.76 23.93 -4.14
C GLN A 38 -0.60 22.43 -3.96
N TYR A 39 -1.61 21.64 -4.39
CA TYR A 39 -1.54 20.19 -4.41
C TYR A 39 -0.35 19.69 -5.23
N TYR A 40 -0.22 20.13 -6.48
CA TYR A 40 0.87 19.71 -7.36
C TYR A 40 2.23 20.21 -6.90
N ALA A 41 2.31 21.44 -6.39
CA ALA A 41 3.54 21.98 -5.82
C ALA A 41 4.04 21.13 -4.65
N ALA A 42 3.15 20.75 -3.73
CA ALA A 42 3.47 19.86 -2.61
C ALA A 42 3.96 18.50 -3.10
N VAL A 43 3.25 17.86 -4.03
CA VAL A 43 3.66 16.58 -4.64
C VAL A 43 5.09 16.67 -5.17
N LEU A 44 5.39 17.68 -5.98
CA LEU A 44 6.71 17.81 -6.62
C LEU A 44 7.81 18.12 -5.61
N VAL A 45 7.59 19.08 -4.71
CA VAL A 45 8.58 19.50 -3.71
C VAL A 45 8.93 18.35 -2.76
N PHE A 46 7.92 17.68 -2.17
CA PHE A 46 8.20 16.62 -1.21
C PHE A 46 8.75 15.35 -1.85
N THR A 47 8.34 15.02 -3.09
CA THR A 47 8.96 13.93 -3.84
C THR A 47 10.42 14.23 -4.15
N ALA A 48 10.74 15.45 -4.58
CA ALA A 48 12.11 15.87 -4.83
C ALA A 48 12.99 15.87 -3.58
N LEU A 49 12.46 16.35 -2.45
CA LEU A 49 13.16 16.32 -1.15
C LEU A 49 13.41 14.87 -0.70
N THR A 50 12.40 14.01 -0.80
CA THR A 50 12.52 12.58 -0.47
C THR A 50 13.57 11.91 -1.34
N LEU A 51 13.55 12.15 -2.66
CA LEU A 51 14.54 11.64 -3.56
C LEU A 51 15.95 12.14 -3.21
N ALA A 52 16.10 13.42 -2.89
CA ALA A 52 17.41 14.03 -2.63
C ALA A 52 18.13 13.39 -1.43
N TYR A 53 17.42 13.11 -0.32
CA TYR A 53 18.06 12.44 0.80
C TYR A 53 18.25 10.93 0.57
N THR A 54 17.31 10.28 -0.13
CA THR A 54 17.42 8.84 -0.46
C THR A 54 18.59 8.55 -1.40
N LEU A 55 18.87 9.44 -2.35
CA LEU A 55 20.04 9.33 -3.23
C LEU A 55 21.38 9.32 -2.48
N LYS A 56 21.43 9.92 -1.29
CA LYS A 56 22.63 9.93 -0.44
C LYS A 56 22.74 8.70 0.46
N GLY A 57 21.64 8.29 1.10
CA GLY A 57 21.64 7.29 2.17
C GLY A 57 21.10 5.91 1.78
N GLY A 58 20.34 5.80 0.68
CA GLY A 58 19.72 4.53 0.25
C GLY A 58 18.87 3.89 1.34
N MET A 59 18.91 2.56 1.44
CA MET A 59 18.13 1.78 2.42
C MET A 59 18.46 2.15 3.89
N ARG A 60 19.69 2.53 4.20
CA ARG A 60 20.06 2.94 5.56
C ARG A 60 19.33 4.23 5.97
N SER A 61 19.22 5.17 5.06
CA SER A 61 18.47 6.41 5.28
C SER A 61 16.99 6.10 5.51
N ALA A 62 16.39 5.24 4.67
CA ALA A 62 15.00 4.84 4.81
C ALA A 62 14.69 4.18 6.18
N LEU A 63 15.55 3.27 6.64
CA LEU A 63 15.38 2.64 7.96
C LEU A 63 15.45 3.65 9.13
N MET A 64 16.30 4.68 9.03
CA MET A 64 16.41 5.71 10.06
C MET A 64 15.20 6.65 10.05
N THR A 65 14.71 7.02 8.87
CA THR A 65 13.50 7.84 8.75
C THR A 65 12.28 7.10 9.25
N ASP A 66 12.11 5.82 8.97
CA ASP A 66 11.03 4.98 9.47
C ASP A 66 10.97 4.94 11.02
N LEU A 67 12.13 4.81 11.67
CA LEU A 67 12.19 4.80 13.14
C LEU A 67 11.71 6.14 13.74
N VAL A 68 12.21 7.25 13.20
CA VAL A 68 11.79 8.60 13.64
C VAL A 68 10.30 8.79 13.41
N GLN A 69 9.78 8.35 12.27
CA GLN A 69 8.40 8.52 11.91
C GLN A 69 7.43 7.68 12.73
N MET A 70 7.80 6.45 13.09
CA MET A 70 7.00 5.65 14.01
C MET A 70 6.84 6.38 15.36
N GLY A 71 7.90 7.00 15.85
CA GLY A 71 7.83 7.83 17.07
C GLY A 71 6.92 9.04 16.92
N LEU A 72 7.05 9.78 15.80
CA LEU A 72 6.22 10.96 15.51
C LEU A 72 4.74 10.58 15.32
N PHE A 73 4.47 9.49 14.60
CA PHE A 73 3.11 9.00 14.39
C PHE A 73 2.45 8.56 15.69
N SER A 74 3.20 7.85 16.57
CA SER A 74 2.69 7.46 17.89
C SER A 74 2.37 8.68 18.76
N LEU A 75 3.22 9.71 18.72
CA LEU A 75 2.96 10.97 19.40
C LEU A 75 1.73 11.68 18.85
N LEU A 76 1.57 11.72 17.51
CA LEU A 76 0.37 12.28 16.89
C LEU A 76 -0.89 11.58 17.39
N LEU A 77 -0.90 10.24 17.42
CA LEU A 77 -2.05 9.49 17.90
C LEU A 77 -2.43 9.86 19.34
N ILE A 78 -1.45 9.97 20.23
CA ILE A 78 -1.68 10.38 21.63
C ILE A 78 -2.33 11.77 21.67
N ILE A 79 -1.78 12.72 20.93
CA ILE A 79 -2.25 14.12 20.95
C ILE A 79 -3.65 14.21 20.32
N ILE A 80 -3.84 13.62 19.14
CA ILE A 80 -5.13 13.73 18.44
C ILE A 80 -6.25 13.05 19.22
N LEU A 81 -6.01 11.87 19.79
CA LEU A 81 -6.99 11.18 20.62
C LEU A 81 -7.26 11.94 21.93
N GLY A 82 -6.22 12.54 22.51
CA GLY A 82 -6.36 13.42 23.69
C GLY A 82 -7.23 14.65 23.42
N VAL A 83 -7.37 15.08 22.16
CA VAL A 83 -8.26 16.18 21.77
C VAL A 83 -9.64 15.68 21.32
N LEU A 84 -9.70 14.58 20.57
CA LEU A 84 -10.95 14.04 20.03
C LEU A 84 -11.85 13.42 21.12
N LEU A 85 -11.28 12.61 22.02
CA LEU A 85 -12.06 11.88 23.01
C LEU A 85 -12.82 12.82 23.97
N PRO A 86 -12.22 13.89 24.54
CA PRO A 86 -12.96 14.82 25.36
C PRO A 86 -14.09 15.55 24.62
N ARG A 87 -13.94 15.82 23.33
CA ARG A 87 -14.99 16.47 22.51
C ARG A 87 -16.22 15.57 22.34
N GLU A 88 -16.05 14.27 22.36
CA GLU A 88 -17.11 13.27 22.34
C GLU A 88 -17.46 12.74 23.75
N GLN A 89 -17.27 13.58 24.79
CA GLN A 89 -17.57 13.27 26.20
C GLN A 89 -16.79 12.08 26.77
N GLY A 90 -15.68 11.69 26.14
CA GLY A 90 -14.86 10.53 26.56
C GLY A 90 -15.53 9.17 26.32
N ASP A 91 -16.67 9.13 25.60
CA ASP A 91 -17.42 7.90 25.37
C ASP A 91 -16.78 7.06 24.25
N LEU A 92 -15.88 6.17 24.66
CA LEU A 92 -15.30 5.17 23.75
C LEU A 92 -16.34 4.20 23.18
N GLY A 93 -17.44 3.96 23.91
CA GLY A 93 -18.53 3.10 23.46
C GLY A 93 -19.17 3.62 22.17
N LYS A 94 -19.29 4.94 22.04
CA LYS A 94 -19.79 5.60 20.82
C LYS A 94 -18.95 5.24 19.59
N PHE A 95 -17.61 5.26 19.72
CA PHE A 95 -16.70 4.90 18.63
C PHE A 95 -16.79 3.42 18.27
N VAL A 96 -16.82 2.53 19.27
CA VAL A 96 -16.88 1.07 19.07
C VAL A 96 -18.23 0.65 18.46
N GLN A 97 -19.33 1.25 18.89
CA GLN A 97 -20.69 0.93 18.43
C GLN A 97 -21.06 1.62 17.11
N SER A 98 -20.25 2.55 16.63
CA SER A 98 -20.49 3.28 15.36
C SER A 98 -20.40 2.40 14.12
N GLY A 99 -19.78 1.21 14.23
CA GLY A 99 -19.57 0.28 13.12
C GLY A 99 -20.86 -0.38 12.65
N GLU A 100 -21.15 -0.27 11.37
CA GLU A 100 -22.20 -1.08 10.74
C GLU A 100 -21.58 -2.37 10.20
N TRP A 101 -21.75 -3.45 10.95
CA TRP A 101 -21.24 -4.79 10.62
C TRP A 101 -22.09 -5.46 9.54
N LYS A 102 -22.17 -4.85 8.36
CA LYS A 102 -22.92 -5.36 7.20
C LYS A 102 -22.00 -5.55 6.00
N LEU A 103 -22.26 -6.56 5.17
CA LEU A 103 -21.50 -6.78 3.92
C LEU A 103 -21.61 -5.62 2.93
N SER A 104 -22.69 -4.86 3.00
CA SER A 104 -22.85 -3.64 2.17
C SER A 104 -22.06 -2.43 2.66
N GLN A 105 -21.37 -2.55 3.79
CA GLN A 105 -20.63 -1.48 4.46
C GLN A 105 -19.13 -1.86 4.58
N GLY A 106 -18.53 -1.65 5.76
CA GLY A 106 -17.11 -1.89 5.99
C GLY A 106 -16.64 -3.36 5.95
N LEU A 107 -17.55 -4.35 6.13
CA LEU A 107 -17.16 -5.75 6.11
C LEU A 107 -16.64 -6.21 4.75
N ASN A 108 -17.17 -5.71 3.64
CA ASN A 108 -16.66 -6.05 2.31
C ASN A 108 -15.20 -5.57 2.13
N LEU A 109 -14.86 -4.38 2.61
CA LEU A 109 -13.47 -3.88 2.56
C LEU A 109 -12.54 -4.68 3.50
N LEU A 110 -13.03 -5.09 4.67
CA LEU A 110 -12.28 -5.97 5.58
C LEU A 110 -11.95 -7.31 4.91
N PHE A 111 -12.91 -7.93 4.22
CA PHE A 111 -12.68 -9.18 3.50
C PHE A 111 -11.74 -9.01 2.30
N VAL A 112 -11.80 -7.88 1.58
CA VAL A 112 -10.80 -7.55 0.56
C VAL A 112 -9.40 -7.54 1.17
N ALA A 113 -9.21 -6.83 2.29
CA ALA A 113 -7.92 -6.76 2.96
C ALA A 113 -7.43 -8.15 3.40
N LEU A 114 -8.31 -8.98 3.97
CA LEU A 114 -7.99 -10.35 4.37
C LEU A 114 -7.56 -11.23 3.18
N ILE A 115 -8.23 -11.11 2.02
CA ILE A 115 -7.85 -11.85 0.82
C ILE A 115 -6.48 -11.38 0.30
N GLN A 116 -6.24 -10.07 0.23
CA GLN A 116 -5.00 -9.51 -0.28
C GLN A 116 -3.79 -9.83 0.61
N VAL A 117 -3.98 -9.98 1.92
CA VAL A 117 -2.91 -10.36 2.86
C VAL A 117 -2.25 -11.70 2.50
N PHE A 118 -2.96 -12.63 1.88
CA PHE A 118 -2.38 -13.92 1.48
C PHE A 118 -1.32 -13.82 0.37
N SER A 119 -1.31 -12.75 -0.40
CA SER A 119 -0.27 -12.52 -1.41
C SER A 119 0.70 -11.41 -1.02
N TYR A 120 0.25 -10.42 -0.25
CA TYR A 120 0.97 -9.19 0.04
C TYR A 120 2.41 -9.38 0.54
N PRO A 121 2.70 -10.25 1.54
CA PRO A 121 4.06 -10.39 2.05
C PRO A 121 5.08 -10.90 1.03
N PHE A 122 4.61 -11.53 -0.04
CA PHE A 122 5.49 -12.15 -1.04
C PHE A 122 5.83 -11.26 -2.22
N HIS A 123 5.06 -10.19 -2.42
CA HIS A 123 5.27 -9.26 -3.53
C HIS A 123 5.59 -7.83 -3.09
N ASP A 124 5.74 -7.59 -1.80
CA ASP A 124 6.19 -6.32 -1.27
C ASP A 124 7.70 -6.37 -0.97
N PRO A 125 8.54 -5.78 -1.85
CA PRO A 125 9.99 -5.84 -1.66
C PRO A 125 10.45 -4.98 -0.48
N VAL A 126 9.72 -3.93 -0.11
CA VAL A 126 10.02 -3.11 1.08
C VAL A 126 9.98 -3.97 2.34
N LEU A 127 8.98 -4.85 2.45
CA LEU A 127 8.85 -5.77 3.57
C LEU A 127 9.87 -6.90 3.48
N THR A 128 9.99 -7.56 2.34
CA THR A 128 10.84 -8.74 2.17
C THR A 128 12.33 -8.40 2.26
N ASP A 129 12.79 -7.30 1.66
CA ASP A 129 14.20 -6.88 1.71
C ASP A 129 14.69 -6.69 3.14
N ARG A 130 13.85 -6.16 4.01
CA ARG A 130 14.15 -5.99 5.45
C ARG A 130 14.28 -7.33 6.18
N GLY A 131 13.57 -8.35 5.75
CA GLY A 131 13.67 -9.70 6.31
C GLY A 131 15.03 -10.34 6.12
N PHE A 132 15.77 -9.97 5.07
CA PHE A 132 17.06 -10.56 4.74
C PHE A 132 18.28 -9.85 5.36
N ILE A 133 18.11 -8.70 6.00
CA ILE A 133 19.22 -7.97 6.61
C ILE A 133 19.52 -8.39 8.05
N SER A 134 18.73 -9.28 8.65
CA SER A 134 18.90 -9.77 10.01
C SER A 134 18.73 -11.28 10.12
N THR A 135 19.02 -11.84 11.31
CA THR A 135 18.82 -13.29 11.53
C THR A 135 17.33 -13.65 11.50
N PRO A 136 16.94 -14.87 11.08
CA PRO A 136 15.53 -15.28 11.04
C PRO A 136 14.78 -15.10 12.36
N LYS A 137 15.45 -15.33 13.50
CA LYS A 137 14.87 -15.13 14.83
C LYS A 137 14.59 -13.65 15.14
N THR A 138 15.52 -12.77 14.77
CA THR A 138 15.36 -11.32 14.92
C THR A 138 14.25 -10.81 14.00
N THR A 139 14.24 -11.25 12.74
CA THR A 139 13.19 -10.90 11.77
C THR A 139 11.80 -11.28 12.28
N LEU A 140 11.62 -12.52 12.76
CA LEU A 140 10.33 -12.97 13.29
C LEU A 140 9.87 -12.12 14.48
N LYS A 141 10.77 -11.83 15.44
CA LYS A 141 10.43 -10.98 16.59
C LYS A 141 10.08 -9.55 16.16
N SER A 142 10.84 -8.99 15.22
CA SER A 142 10.59 -7.62 14.72
C SER A 142 9.25 -7.55 14.00
N TYR A 143 8.92 -8.52 13.17
CA TYR A 143 7.62 -8.56 12.47
C TYR A 143 6.45 -8.77 13.42
N ALA A 144 6.58 -9.64 14.42
CA ALA A 144 5.55 -9.82 15.44
C ALA A 144 5.29 -8.53 16.22
N LEU A 145 6.36 -7.84 16.64
CA LEU A 145 6.25 -6.56 17.33
C LEU A 145 5.66 -5.47 16.43
N ALA A 146 6.12 -5.37 15.18
CA ALA A 146 5.60 -4.42 14.21
C ALA A 146 4.10 -4.67 13.92
N THR A 147 3.67 -5.93 13.88
CA THR A 147 2.25 -6.29 13.70
C THR A 147 1.41 -5.77 14.88
N VAL A 148 1.84 -6.00 16.11
CA VAL A 148 1.10 -5.54 17.31
C VAL A 148 1.02 -4.01 17.33
N ILE A 149 2.15 -3.34 17.14
CA ILE A 149 2.21 -1.86 17.14
C ILE A 149 1.38 -1.31 15.99
N GLY A 150 1.57 -1.81 14.77
CA GLY A 150 0.85 -1.37 13.57
C GLY A 150 -0.65 -1.55 13.69
N PHE A 151 -1.09 -2.73 14.16
CA PHE A 151 -2.51 -3.00 14.41
C PHE A 151 -3.11 -1.99 15.40
N THR A 152 -2.41 -1.75 16.52
CA THR A 152 -2.85 -0.78 17.53
C THR A 152 -2.92 0.63 16.95
N CYS A 153 -1.91 1.06 16.22
CA CYS A 153 -1.90 2.37 15.57
C CYS A 153 -3.03 2.53 14.56
N ILE A 154 -3.28 1.54 13.71
CA ILE A 154 -4.37 1.57 12.72
C ILE A 154 -5.73 1.64 13.42
N LEU A 155 -5.93 0.82 14.47
CA LEU A 155 -7.16 0.82 15.23
C LEU A 155 -7.43 2.18 15.88
N LEU A 156 -6.43 2.77 16.52
CA LEU A 156 -6.55 4.08 17.16
C LEU A 156 -6.73 5.20 16.13
N PHE A 157 -6.02 5.14 14.98
CA PHE A 157 -6.19 6.12 13.92
C PHE A 157 -7.55 6.07 13.25
N SER A 158 -8.24 4.91 13.27
CA SER A 158 -9.61 4.79 12.76
C SER A 158 -10.60 5.71 13.48
N PHE A 159 -10.32 6.10 14.73
CA PHE A 159 -11.15 7.05 15.48
C PHE A 159 -11.21 8.42 14.81
N VAL A 160 -10.19 8.81 14.06
CA VAL A 160 -10.18 10.05 13.28
C VAL A 160 -11.26 9.97 12.18
N GLY A 161 -11.35 8.85 11.47
CA GLY A 161 -12.38 8.63 10.46
C GLY A 161 -13.80 8.58 11.04
N ILE A 162 -13.96 7.92 12.20
CA ILE A 162 -15.24 7.84 12.91
C ILE A 162 -15.69 9.23 13.37
N TYR A 163 -14.77 10.03 13.92
CA TYR A 163 -15.04 11.41 14.32
C TYR A 163 -15.47 12.27 13.13
N ALA A 164 -14.78 12.15 11.98
CA ALA A 164 -15.18 12.85 10.76
C ALA A 164 -16.63 12.53 10.36
N ARG A 165 -17.01 11.24 10.43
CA ARG A 165 -18.37 10.78 10.14
C ARG A 165 -19.40 11.37 11.12
N PHE A 166 -19.14 11.36 12.43
CA PHE A 166 -20.04 11.92 13.42
C PHE A 166 -20.29 13.40 13.22
N ASN A 167 -19.26 14.13 12.83
CA ASN A 167 -19.32 15.57 12.61
C ASN A 167 -19.63 15.95 11.15
N GLN A 168 -19.97 14.96 10.30
CA GLN A 168 -20.33 15.17 8.88
C GLN A 168 -19.29 15.99 8.11
N LEU A 169 -18.00 15.75 8.41
CA LEU A 169 -16.92 16.46 7.76
C LEU A 169 -16.71 15.92 6.35
N GLU A 170 -16.67 16.79 5.37
CA GLU A 170 -16.46 16.43 3.97
C GLU A 170 -14.97 16.37 3.58
N GLY A 171 -14.64 15.52 2.62
CA GLY A 171 -13.30 15.32 2.10
C GLY A 171 -12.55 14.18 2.77
N GLU A 172 -11.21 14.17 2.63
CA GLU A 172 -10.34 13.17 3.25
C GLU A 172 -10.37 13.32 4.77
N ALA A 173 -10.85 12.30 5.49
CA ALA A 173 -11.13 12.37 6.92
C ALA A 173 -9.97 12.92 7.77
N PRO A 174 -8.70 12.50 7.61
CA PRO A 174 -7.60 13.05 8.41
C PRO A 174 -7.38 14.54 8.17
N VAL A 175 -7.53 15.00 6.93
CA VAL A 175 -7.39 16.41 6.55
C VAL A 175 -8.55 17.23 7.12
N ALA A 176 -9.78 16.78 6.94
CA ALA A 176 -10.98 17.46 7.40
C ALA A 176 -11.00 17.58 8.93
N VAL A 177 -10.66 16.51 9.65
CA VAL A 177 -10.57 16.52 11.12
C VAL A 177 -9.49 17.48 11.59
N SER A 178 -8.30 17.43 11.00
CA SER A 178 -7.20 18.32 11.43
C SER A 178 -7.55 19.80 11.23
N ARG A 179 -8.24 20.14 10.13
CA ARG A 179 -8.77 21.51 9.89
C ARG A 179 -9.81 21.91 10.95
N SER A 180 -10.74 21.02 11.28
CA SER A 180 -11.78 21.30 12.29
C SER A 180 -11.24 21.53 13.70
N LEU A 181 -10.03 20.96 13.98
CA LEU A 181 -9.35 21.10 15.27
C LEU A 181 -8.46 22.34 15.37
N GLY A 182 -8.31 23.08 14.28
CA GLY A 182 -7.60 24.37 14.23
C GLY A 182 -6.18 24.28 13.64
N ALA A 183 -5.57 25.46 13.44
CA ALA A 183 -4.33 25.60 12.68
C ALA A 183 -3.15 24.79 13.26
N ALA A 184 -3.00 24.76 14.59
CA ALA A 184 -1.90 24.01 15.24
C ALA A 184 -2.01 22.50 14.97
N MET A 185 -3.23 21.94 15.05
CA MET A 185 -3.46 20.53 14.75
C MET A 185 -3.24 20.25 13.26
N MET A 186 -3.68 21.14 12.38
CA MET A 186 -3.47 21.01 10.94
C MET A 186 -1.97 21.00 10.60
N LEU A 187 -1.17 21.89 11.17
CA LEU A 187 0.29 21.92 10.95
C LEU A 187 0.97 20.65 11.47
N MET A 188 0.60 20.18 12.65
CA MET A 188 1.16 18.96 13.24
C MET A 188 0.77 17.73 12.40
N MET A 189 -0.49 17.61 11.99
CA MET A 189 -0.97 16.52 11.14
C MET A 189 -0.24 16.53 9.79
N ASN A 190 -0.17 17.69 9.13
CA ASN A 190 0.55 17.83 7.87
C ASN A 190 2.00 17.39 8.01
N PHE A 191 2.71 17.87 9.02
CA PHE A 191 4.11 17.51 9.23
C PHE A 191 4.29 16.00 9.41
N ILE A 192 3.52 15.38 10.29
CA ILE A 192 3.69 13.96 10.62
C ILE A 192 3.21 13.06 9.47
N MET A 193 2.07 13.38 8.86
CA MET A 193 1.54 12.55 7.77
C MET A 193 2.34 12.69 6.48
N VAL A 194 2.84 13.88 6.17
CA VAL A 194 3.70 14.10 5.00
C VAL A 194 5.03 13.39 5.17
N THR A 195 5.65 13.50 6.35
CA THR A 195 6.88 12.76 6.63
C THR A 195 6.65 11.25 6.59
N SER A 196 5.51 10.76 7.08
CA SER A 196 5.12 9.35 7.00
C SER A 196 4.97 8.85 5.55
N ALA A 197 4.27 9.59 4.71
CA ALA A 197 4.16 9.26 3.29
C ALA A 197 5.53 9.30 2.57
N SER A 198 6.39 10.26 2.94
CA SER A 198 7.76 10.34 2.40
C SER A 198 8.62 9.12 2.74
N ALA A 199 8.44 8.51 3.92
CA ALA A 199 9.16 7.27 4.29
C ALA A 199 8.68 6.04 3.52
N CYS A 200 7.41 5.99 3.12
CA CYS A 200 6.96 4.96 2.19
C CYS A 200 7.64 5.14 0.81
N ILE A 201 7.74 6.39 0.34
CA ILE A 201 8.34 6.71 -0.94
C ILE A 201 9.85 6.41 -0.96
N ASP A 202 10.61 6.77 0.09
CA ASP A 202 12.06 6.53 0.16
C ASP A 202 12.38 5.04 0.20
N SER A 203 11.56 4.27 0.89
CA SER A 203 11.67 2.81 0.94
C SER A 203 11.37 2.18 -0.42
N ALA A 204 10.38 2.70 -1.15
CA ALA A 204 10.10 2.29 -2.53
C ALA A 204 11.27 2.60 -3.47
N PHE A 205 11.89 3.78 -3.36
CA PHE A 205 13.07 4.14 -4.13
C PHE A 205 14.25 3.20 -3.86
N ALA A 206 14.53 2.90 -2.59
CA ALA A 206 15.62 2.02 -2.20
C ALA A 206 15.41 0.59 -2.72
N SER A 207 14.20 0.04 -2.57
CA SER A 207 13.85 -1.32 -3.04
C SER A 207 13.86 -1.39 -4.58
N PHE A 208 13.38 -0.37 -5.28
CA PHE A 208 13.43 -0.34 -6.75
C PHE A 208 14.86 -0.27 -7.29
N SER A 209 15.72 0.49 -6.62
CA SER A 209 17.15 0.53 -6.94
C SER A 209 17.80 -0.85 -6.81
N LYS A 210 17.51 -1.57 -5.72
CA LYS A 210 17.98 -2.95 -5.52
C LYS A 210 17.42 -3.88 -6.59
N LEU A 211 16.12 -3.87 -6.82
CA LEU A 211 15.43 -4.71 -7.79
C LEU A 211 16.05 -4.57 -9.19
N THR A 212 16.28 -3.35 -9.64
CA THR A 212 16.75 -3.09 -11.01
C THR A 212 18.24 -3.32 -11.19
N VAL A 213 19.06 -3.01 -10.19
CA VAL A 213 20.52 -3.04 -10.31
C VAL A 213 21.11 -4.35 -9.83
N VAL A 214 20.54 -4.96 -8.79
CA VAL A 214 21.06 -6.18 -8.17
C VAL A 214 20.26 -7.40 -8.63
N ASP A 215 18.95 -7.39 -8.46
CA ASP A 215 18.12 -8.59 -8.66
C ASP A 215 17.90 -8.91 -10.16
N LEU A 216 17.63 -7.86 -10.98
CA LEU A 216 17.47 -7.97 -12.43
C LEU A 216 18.75 -7.69 -13.21
N GLY A 217 19.65 -6.93 -12.61
CA GLY A 217 20.92 -6.56 -13.22
C GLY A 217 21.98 -7.63 -13.12
N ASN A 218 23.20 -7.27 -13.51
CA ASN A 218 24.38 -8.07 -13.21
C ASN A 218 24.99 -7.60 -11.89
N PRO A 219 24.97 -8.42 -10.80
CA PRO A 219 25.52 -8.03 -9.51
C PRO A 219 26.98 -7.56 -9.56
N GLU A 220 27.80 -8.14 -10.45
CA GLU A 220 29.20 -7.75 -10.65
C GLU A 220 29.35 -6.31 -11.20
N LYS A 221 28.35 -5.82 -11.92
CA LYS A 221 28.30 -4.48 -12.49
C LYS A 221 27.42 -3.52 -11.67
N ALA A 222 26.95 -3.95 -10.50
CA ALA A 222 26.14 -3.12 -9.62
C ALA A 222 26.96 -1.91 -9.15
N SER A 223 26.34 -0.73 -9.22
CA SER A 223 26.98 0.52 -8.78
C SER A 223 25.96 1.47 -8.17
N ALA A 224 26.40 2.29 -7.22
CA ALA A 224 25.57 3.32 -6.62
C ALA A 224 25.01 4.32 -7.64
N SER A 225 25.77 4.62 -8.70
CA SER A 225 25.31 5.50 -9.78
C SER A 225 24.10 4.92 -10.52
N ARG A 226 24.14 3.65 -10.89
CA ARG A 226 22.98 2.97 -11.51
C ARG A 226 21.76 2.93 -10.59
N GLY A 227 21.99 2.69 -9.29
CA GLY A 227 20.92 2.73 -8.29
C GLY A 227 20.27 4.12 -8.21
N ARG A 228 21.07 5.19 -8.23
CA ARG A 228 20.57 6.58 -8.24
C ARG A 228 19.73 6.87 -9.48
N ILE A 229 20.17 6.42 -10.66
CA ILE A 229 19.40 6.58 -11.90
C ILE A 229 18.06 5.85 -11.80
N ALA A 230 18.05 4.62 -11.27
CA ALA A 230 16.80 3.89 -11.06
C ALA A 230 15.83 4.62 -10.13
N MET A 231 16.32 5.19 -9.01
CA MET A 231 15.51 5.99 -8.09
C MET A 231 14.90 7.22 -8.79
N ILE A 232 15.70 7.93 -9.61
CA ILE A 232 15.23 9.09 -10.38
C ILE A 232 14.13 8.68 -11.36
N ILE A 233 14.34 7.58 -12.09
CA ILE A 233 13.33 7.06 -13.02
C ILE A 233 12.02 6.75 -12.28
N LEU A 234 12.10 6.03 -11.15
CA LEU A 234 10.90 5.72 -10.38
C LEU A 234 10.22 6.98 -9.82
N ALA A 235 10.98 7.96 -9.34
CA ALA A 235 10.43 9.21 -8.84
C ALA A 235 9.64 9.95 -9.92
N VAL A 236 10.19 10.07 -11.12
CA VAL A 236 9.52 10.74 -12.25
C VAL A 236 8.30 9.95 -12.70
N VAL A 237 8.50 8.67 -13.05
CA VAL A 237 7.44 7.83 -13.62
C VAL A 237 6.33 7.58 -12.60
N GLY A 238 6.68 7.34 -11.32
CA GLY A 238 5.73 7.09 -10.24
C GLY A 238 4.88 8.30 -9.87
N THR A 239 5.35 9.52 -10.16
CA THR A 239 4.59 10.75 -9.88
C THR A 239 3.66 11.14 -11.03
N LEU A 240 3.93 10.71 -12.27
CA LEU A 240 3.14 11.09 -13.46
C LEU A 240 1.62 10.82 -13.32
N PRO A 241 1.15 9.67 -12.79
CA PRO A 241 -0.28 9.39 -12.71
C PRO A 241 -1.06 10.37 -11.83
N VAL A 242 -0.40 11.07 -10.92
CA VAL A 242 -1.06 12.07 -10.05
C VAL A 242 -1.76 13.15 -10.88
N PHE A 243 -1.20 13.49 -12.03
CA PHE A 243 -1.77 14.50 -12.95
C PHE A 243 -3.03 14.01 -13.69
N LEU A 244 -3.33 12.70 -13.65
CA LEU A 244 -4.57 12.13 -14.20
C LEU A 244 -5.75 12.21 -13.22
N GLY A 245 -5.49 12.58 -11.97
CA GLY A 245 -6.50 12.82 -10.96
C GLY A 245 -7.28 11.59 -10.45
N PRO A 246 -6.70 10.38 -10.28
CA PRO A 246 -7.42 9.23 -9.73
C PRO A 246 -7.73 9.40 -8.24
N GLU A 247 -8.61 8.54 -7.69
CA GLU A 247 -8.85 8.48 -6.25
C GLU A 247 -7.73 7.69 -5.54
N ILE A 248 -7.40 8.08 -4.29
CA ILE A 248 -6.33 7.45 -3.50
C ILE A 248 -6.60 5.96 -3.28
N LEU A 249 -7.84 5.60 -2.93
CA LEU A 249 -8.19 4.20 -2.70
C LEU A 249 -8.03 3.35 -3.96
N SER A 250 -8.43 3.86 -5.12
CA SER A 250 -8.19 3.18 -6.41
C SER A 250 -6.70 2.98 -6.66
N ALA A 251 -5.88 4.01 -6.42
CA ALA A 251 -4.44 3.91 -6.55
C ALA A 251 -3.83 2.82 -5.65
N THR A 252 -4.29 2.67 -4.42
CA THR A 252 -3.73 1.69 -3.47
C THR A 252 -4.19 0.25 -3.74
N THR A 253 -5.38 0.03 -4.29
CA THR A 253 -5.97 -1.31 -4.45
C THR A 253 -5.66 -1.99 -5.78
N ILE A 254 -5.31 -1.23 -6.83
CA ILE A 254 -5.01 -1.77 -8.17
C ILE A 254 -3.93 -2.85 -8.11
N SER A 255 -2.77 -2.53 -7.56
CA SER A 255 -1.65 -3.48 -7.49
C SER A 255 -1.99 -4.71 -6.63
N GLY A 256 -2.74 -4.52 -5.52
CA GLY A 256 -3.19 -5.61 -4.66
C GLY A 256 -4.06 -6.62 -5.41
N THR A 257 -4.98 -6.16 -6.24
CA THR A 257 -5.85 -7.03 -7.04
C THR A 257 -5.07 -7.76 -8.15
N MET A 258 -4.14 -7.08 -8.83
CA MET A 258 -3.34 -7.71 -9.90
C MET A 258 -2.43 -8.84 -9.40
N VAL A 259 -1.99 -8.80 -8.14
CA VAL A 259 -1.02 -9.75 -7.58
C VAL A 259 -1.63 -10.89 -6.77
N ILE A 260 -2.96 -10.99 -6.66
CA ILE A 260 -3.63 -12.11 -5.97
C ILE A 260 -3.22 -13.48 -6.55
N GLY A 261 -2.83 -13.53 -7.82
CA GLY A 261 -2.31 -14.74 -8.46
C GLY A 261 -1.04 -15.31 -7.84
N PHE A 262 -0.32 -14.54 -7.01
CA PHE A 262 0.82 -15.06 -6.25
C PHE A 262 0.39 -15.87 -5.03
N ALA A 263 -0.81 -15.67 -4.48
CA ALA A 263 -1.27 -16.39 -3.30
C ALA A 263 -1.13 -17.92 -3.44
N PRO A 264 -1.70 -18.59 -4.47
CA PRO A 264 -1.54 -20.05 -4.59
C PRO A 264 -0.09 -20.46 -4.84
N VAL A 265 0.72 -19.65 -5.53
CA VAL A 265 2.12 -19.97 -5.84
C VAL A 265 2.95 -20.05 -4.55
N PHE A 266 2.77 -19.12 -3.62
CA PHE A 266 3.54 -19.06 -2.38
C PHE A 266 2.94 -19.89 -1.25
N LEU A 267 1.62 -19.89 -1.09
CA LEU A 267 0.95 -20.67 -0.04
C LEU A 267 1.03 -22.17 -0.31
N CYS A 268 1.01 -22.56 -1.58
CA CYS A 268 1.09 -23.96 -1.99
C CYS A 268 2.50 -24.34 -2.49
N TRP A 269 3.55 -23.70 -1.99
CA TRP A 269 4.95 -23.90 -2.42
C TRP A 269 5.42 -25.36 -2.33
N ASN A 270 4.85 -26.15 -1.40
CA ASN A 270 5.14 -27.56 -1.19
C ASN A 270 4.36 -28.48 -2.14
N VAL A 271 3.43 -27.96 -2.91
CA VAL A 271 2.61 -28.74 -3.84
C VAL A 271 3.35 -28.87 -5.18
N LYS A 272 3.58 -30.09 -5.63
CA LYS A 272 4.22 -30.37 -6.93
C LYS A 272 3.24 -30.03 -8.07
N VAL A 273 3.51 -28.95 -8.78
CA VAL A 273 2.76 -28.47 -9.95
C VAL A 273 3.72 -28.22 -11.11
N PRO A 274 3.23 -28.26 -12.37
CA PRO A 274 4.06 -27.89 -13.51
C PRO A 274 4.33 -26.37 -13.50
N PRO A 275 5.42 -25.90 -14.15
CA PRO A 275 5.72 -24.48 -14.29
C PRO A 275 4.56 -23.65 -14.86
N LEU A 276 3.67 -24.27 -15.63
CA LEU A 276 2.47 -23.65 -16.18
C LEU A 276 1.54 -23.11 -15.09
N ALA A 277 1.51 -23.72 -13.90
CA ALA A 277 0.72 -23.27 -12.75
C ALA A 277 0.99 -21.80 -12.39
N PHE A 278 2.27 -21.41 -12.39
CA PHE A 278 2.67 -20.02 -12.15
C PHE A 278 2.06 -19.08 -13.19
N TYR A 279 2.21 -19.39 -14.48
CA TYR A 279 1.76 -18.51 -15.55
C TYR A 279 0.24 -18.37 -15.59
N LEU A 280 -0.49 -19.46 -15.35
CA LEU A 280 -1.95 -19.44 -15.34
C LEU A 280 -2.50 -18.66 -14.15
N SER A 281 -1.96 -18.92 -12.95
CA SER A 281 -2.42 -18.25 -11.74
C SER A 281 -2.09 -16.76 -11.76
N VAL A 282 -0.83 -16.40 -12.01
CA VAL A 282 -0.37 -15.01 -12.02
C VAL A 282 -0.99 -14.24 -13.19
N GLY A 283 -1.07 -14.86 -14.37
CA GLY A 283 -1.72 -14.28 -15.56
C GLY A 283 -3.20 -13.96 -15.30
N ALA A 284 -3.93 -14.89 -14.67
CA ALA A 284 -5.34 -14.66 -14.32
C ALA A 284 -5.50 -13.48 -13.33
N GLY A 285 -4.66 -13.40 -12.30
CA GLY A 285 -4.67 -12.27 -11.36
C GLY A 285 -4.44 -10.93 -12.06
N VAL A 286 -3.44 -10.86 -12.94
CA VAL A 286 -3.16 -9.64 -13.72
C VAL A 286 -4.32 -9.28 -14.63
N VAL A 287 -4.90 -10.24 -15.36
CA VAL A 287 -6.05 -9.98 -16.26
C VAL A 287 -7.24 -9.45 -15.47
N ILE A 288 -7.60 -10.09 -14.36
CA ILE A 288 -8.72 -9.66 -13.52
C ILE A 288 -8.48 -8.25 -12.95
N GLY A 289 -7.27 -7.99 -12.45
CA GLY A 289 -6.91 -6.66 -11.95
C GLY A 289 -6.98 -5.59 -13.04
N LEU A 290 -6.55 -5.90 -14.27
CA LEU A 290 -6.67 -5.00 -15.41
C LEU A 290 -8.14 -4.77 -15.80
N LEU A 291 -8.95 -5.82 -15.90
CA LEU A 291 -10.38 -5.69 -16.21
C LEU A 291 -11.10 -4.80 -15.19
N PHE A 292 -10.77 -4.97 -13.92
CA PHE A 292 -11.33 -4.13 -12.85
C PHE A 292 -10.87 -2.67 -12.99
N THR A 293 -9.58 -2.44 -13.18
CA THR A 293 -9.00 -1.08 -13.30
C THR A 293 -9.54 -0.32 -14.49
N LEU A 294 -9.78 -1.01 -15.62
CA LEU A 294 -10.33 -0.43 -16.84
C LEU A 294 -11.86 -0.26 -16.79
N GLY A 295 -12.51 -0.68 -15.72
CA GLY A 295 -13.98 -0.65 -15.62
C GLY A 295 -14.69 -1.66 -16.51
N TRP A 296 -13.98 -2.70 -16.97
CA TRP A 296 -14.50 -3.74 -17.85
C TRP A 296 -14.93 -5.01 -17.10
N PHE A 297 -14.89 -4.98 -15.77
CA PHE A 297 -15.38 -6.10 -14.98
C PHE A 297 -16.91 -6.19 -15.14
N PRO A 298 -17.46 -7.38 -15.51
CA PRO A 298 -18.89 -7.52 -15.76
C PRO A 298 -19.74 -7.22 -14.52
N ALA A 299 -20.73 -6.36 -14.66
CA ALA A 299 -21.62 -5.99 -13.56
C ALA A 299 -22.38 -7.20 -12.97
N ASP A 300 -22.71 -8.19 -13.79
CA ASP A 300 -23.39 -9.42 -13.38
C ASP A 300 -22.54 -10.30 -12.43
N LEU A 301 -21.23 -10.09 -12.40
CA LEU A 301 -20.29 -10.76 -11.51
C LEU A 301 -20.06 -10.01 -10.19
N VAL A 302 -20.70 -8.86 -9.98
CA VAL A 302 -20.67 -8.13 -8.71
C VAL A 302 -21.66 -8.81 -7.76
N LEU A 303 -21.11 -9.65 -6.87
CA LEU A 303 -21.90 -10.52 -5.99
C LEU A 303 -22.39 -9.81 -4.73
N PHE A 304 -21.75 -8.72 -4.33
CA PHE A 304 -21.99 -8.06 -3.06
C PHE A 304 -22.42 -6.61 -3.24
N PRO A 305 -23.41 -6.14 -2.47
CA PRO A 305 -23.86 -4.76 -2.51
C PRO A 305 -22.91 -3.82 -1.75
N GLY A 306 -23.05 -2.52 -1.99
CA GLY A 306 -22.39 -1.46 -1.22
C GLY A 306 -21.13 -0.91 -1.90
N LYS A 307 -20.54 0.11 -1.28
CA LYS A 307 -19.46 0.93 -1.86
C LYS A 307 -18.23 0.13 -2.33
N TYR A 308 -17.92 -0.99 -1.66
CA TYR A 308 -16.76 -1.84 -1.97
C TYR A 308 -17.17 -3.25 -2.42
N GLY A 309 -18.43 -3.42 -2.81
CA GLY A 309 -18.96 -4.73 -3.22
C GLY A 309 -18.33 -5.24 -4.51
N ASP A 310 -18.07 -4.36 -5.47
CA ASP A 310 -17.35 -4.63 -6.70
C ASP A 310 -15.90 -5.08 -6.42
N LEU A 311 -15.17 -4.33 -5.61
CA LEU A 311 -13.80 -4.66 -5.22
C LEU A 311 -13.73 -6.00 -4.49
N PHE A 312 -14.68 -6.29 -3.60
CA PHE A 312 -14.75 -7.57 -2.90
C PHE A 312 -15.07 -8.72 -3.87
N SER A 313 -16.04 -8.54 -4.75
CA SER A 313 -16.39 -9.56 -5.76
C SER A 313 -15.21 -9.91 -6.66
N VAL A 314 -14.51 -8.90 -7.17
CA VAL A 314 -13.31 -9.07 -8.01
C VAL A 314 -12.21 -9.83 -7.27
N ASN A 315 -11.89 -9.44 -6.04
CA ASN A 315 -10.84 -10.10 -5.26
C ASN A 315 -11.21 -11.54 -4.90
N LEU A 316 -12.47 -11.80 -4.53
CA LEU A 316 -12.94 -13.14 -4.19
C LEU A 316 -12.92 -14.06 -5.43
N LEU A 317 -13.60 -13.65 -6.50
CA LEU A 317 -13.66 -14.44 -7.75
C LEU A 317 -12.27 -14.61 -8.36
N GLY A 318 -11.47 -13.56 -8.34
CA GLY A 318 -10.09 -13.60 -8.82
C GLY A 318 -9.24 -14.60 -8.03
N THR A 319 -9.34 -14.59 -6.70
CA THR A 319 -8.65 -15.56 -5.85
C THR A 319 -9.08 -16.99 -6.15
N VAL A 320 -10.38 -17.24 -6.20
CA VAL A 320 -10.92 -18.58 -6.53
C VAL A 320 -10.43 -19.04 -7.90
N LEU A 321 -10.46 -18.16 -8.91
CA LEU A 321 -9.96 -18.49 -10.23
C LEU A 321 -8.45 -18.77 -10.24
N CYS A 322 -7.64 -17.97 -9.55
CA CYS A 322 -6.20 -18.18 -9.47
C CYS A 322 -5.84 -19.51 -8.81
N PHE A 323 -6.50 -19.88 -7.70
CA PHE A 323 -6.31 -21.19 -7.07
C PHE A 323 -6.79 -22.34 -7.96
N SER A 324 -7.95 -22.18 -8.59
CA SER A 324 -8.49 -23.19 -9.51
C SER A 324 -7.54 -23.46 -10.67
N LEU A 325 -7.05 -22.44 -11.34
CA LEU A 325 -6.10 -22.57 -12.45
C LEU A 325 -4.76 -23.13 -11.98
N PHE A 326 -4.29 -22.77 -10.80
CA PHE A 326 -3.07 -23.33 -10.20
C PHE A 326 -3.20 -24.84 -10.04
N PHE A 327 -4.29 -25.34 -9.47
CA PHE A 327 -4.49 -26.78 -9.27
C PHE A 327 -4.87 -27.53 -10.56
N LEU A 328 -5.70 -26.94 -11.43
CA LEU A 328 -6.06 -27.54 -12.73
C LEU A 328 -4.85 -27.74 -13.63
N SER A 329 -3.80 -26.92 -13.49
CA SER A 329 -2.56 -27.07 -14.24
C SER A 329 -1.92 -28.46 -14.10
N LYS A 330 -2.18 -29.18 -12.99
CA LYS A 330 -1.72 -30.58 -12.81
C LYS A 330 -2.26 -31.52 -13.87
N PHE A 331 -3.48 -31.27 -14.32
CA PHE A 331 -4.18 -32.13 -15.29
C PHE A 331 -3.89 -31.74 -16.75
N LEU A 332 -3.36 -30.53 -16.97
CA LEU A 332 -3.01 -30.06 -18.31
C LEU A 332 -1.66 -30.57 -18.82
N LYS A 333 -0.89 -31.24 -17.97
CA LYS A 333 0.39 -31.87 -18.31
C LYS A 333 0.17 -33.38 -18.48
N ARG A 334 -0.23 -33.77 -19.65
CA ARG A 334 0.03 -35.10 -20.22
C ARG A 334 0.92 -34.98 -21.43
#